data_2076e11ce3304d8236b65f2a9e9e89fe
#
_entry.id   2076e11ce3304d8236b65f2a9e9e89fe
#
_cell.length_a   1.000
_cell.length_b   1.000
_cell.length_c   1.000
_cell.angle_alpha   90.00
_cell.angle_beta   90.00
_cell.angle_gamma   90.00
#
_symmetry.space_group_name_H-M   'P 1'
#
loop_
_entity.id
_entity.type
_entity.pdbx_description
1 polymer ?
#
loop_
_entity_poly.entity_id
_entity_poly.type
_entity_poly.pdbx_seq_one_letter_code
_entity_poly.pdbx_strand_id
1 'polypeptide(L)'
;SFDIIGIDFNKRIQFMESPFKGKTGITRLINAFGYSMEGFKAAFKNEDAFRQEIYLAIILIPLGFLVGETVTQKILLLSSIFIVLIVELLNSGIEATVDRISIEAHDLAKRAKDIGSAAVFLAIINLLFTWVFILFF
;
A
#
# COMPACT_ATOMS: atom_id res chain seq x y z
N SER A 1 16.89 -36.72 -10.37
CA SER A 1 16.36 -35.35 -10.46
C SER A 1 17.25 -34.53 -11.38
N PHE A 2 16.70 -34.15 -12.54
CA PHE A 2 17.45 -33.52 -13.62
C PHE A 2 17.47 -32.00 -13.47
N ASP A 3 18.64 -31.44 -13.21
CA ASP A 3 18.95 -30.02 -13.38
C ASP A 3 19.08 -29.69 -14.87
N ILE A 4 17.99 -29.29 -15.50
CA ILE A 4 18.01 -28.89 -16.92
C ILE A 4 18.53 -27.46 -17.13
N ILE A 5 18.74 -26.67 -16.05
CA ILE A 5 19.12 -25.25 -16.18
C ILE A 5 20.25 -24.84 -15.20
N GLY A 6 20.95 -25.76 -14.54
CA GLY A 6 22.09 -25.43 -13.67
C GLY A 6 21.79 -24.43 -12.51
N ILE A 7 20.52 -24.27 -12.15
CA ILE A 7 20.12 -23.35 -11.09
C ILE A 7 19.72 -24.17 -9.87
N ASP A 8 20.58 -24.15 -8.85
CA ASP A 8 20.31 -24.77 -7.56
C ASP A 8 19.00 -24.19 -6.96
N PHE A 9 17.94 -25.00 -7.00
CA PHE A 9 16.62 -24.61 -6.50
C PHE A 9 16.65 -24.23 -5.02
N ASN A 10 17.53 -24.84 -4.24
CA ASN A 10 17.74 -24.48 -2.83
C ASN A 10 18.35 -23.08 -2.67
N LYS A 11 19.27 -22.68 -3.55
CA LYS A 11 19.77 -21.29 -3.57
C LYS A 11 18.69 -20.29 -3.96
N ARG A 12 17.77 -20.65 -4.85
CA ARG A 12 16.66 -19.79 -5.24
C ARG A 12 15.65 -19.58 -4.11
N ILE A 13 15.35 -20.64 -3.35
CA ILE A 13 14.49 -20.54 -2.17
C ILE A 13 15.17 -19.68 -1.09
N GLN A 14 16.47 -19.82 -0.90
CA GLN A 14 17.24 -19.02 0.07
C GLN A 14 17.26 -17.51 -0.28
N PHE A 15 17.18 -17.16 -1.57
CA PHE A 15 17.04 -15.77 -2.01
C PHE A 15 15.62 -15.20 -1.83
N MET A 16 14.61 -16.06 -1.73
CA MET A 16 13.21 -15.67 -1.50
C MET A 16 12.84 -15.59 -0.01
N GLU A 17 13.67 -16.16 0.87
CA GLU A 17 13.49 -16.02 2.30
C GLU A 17 14.09 -14.69 2.77
N SER A 18 13.31 -13.93 3.55
CA SER A 18 13.83 -12.74 4.23
C SER A 18 15.07 -13.13 5.02
N PRO A 19 16.21 -12.40 4.89
CA PRO A 19 17.42 -12.66 5.65
C PRO A 19 17.22 -12.59 7.17
N PHE A 20 16.04 -12.22 7.61
CA PHE A 20 15.61 -12.09 9.00
C PHE A 20 14.57 -13.14 9.42
N LYS A 21 14.30 -14.14 8.59
CA LYS A 21 13.46 -15.30 8.95
C LYS A 21 14.10 -16.03 10.14
N GLY A 22 13.38 -16.11 11.25
CA GLY A 22 13.88 -16.70 12.50
C GLY A 22 14.27 -15.70 13.58
N LYS A 23 14.35 -14.39 13.29
CA LYS A 23 14.50 -13.37 14.34
C LYS A 23 13.17 -13.10 15.02
N THR A 24 13.18 -13.09 16.36
CA THR A 24 11.98 -12.91 17.21
C THR A 24 12.11 -11.63 18.06
N GLY A 25 11.01 -11.23 18.69
CA GLY A 25 11.00 -10.15 19.66
C GLY A 25 11.27 -8.76 19.06
N ILE A 26 11.95 -7.92 19.82
CA ILE A 26 12.19 -6.49 19.50
C ILE A 26 12.98 -6.32 18.19
N THR A 27 13.96 -7.18 17.93
CA THR A 27 14.76 -7.13 16.70
C THR A 27 13.89 -7.29 15.46
N ARG A 28 12.92 -8.20 15.47
CA ARG A 28 11.94 -8.37 14.40
C ARG A 28 11.10 -7.12 14.20
N LEU A 29 10.68 -6.50 15.28
CA LEU A 29 9.86 -5.29 15.24
C LEU A 29 10.63 -4.09 14.65
N ILE A 30 11.89 -3.89 15.06
CA ILE A 30 12.76 -2.84 14.52
C ILE A 30 13.00 -3.05 13.02
N ASN A 31 13.27 -4.30 12.59
CA ASN A 31 13.46 -4.62 11.19
C ASN A 31 12.18 -4.38 10.38
N ALA A 32 11.01 -4.75 10.92
CA ALA A 32 9.72 -4.51 10.28
C ALA A 32 9.45 -3.00 10.09
N PHE A 33 9.82 -2.17 11.07
CA PHE A 33 9.74 -0.73 10.94
C PHE A 33 10.67 -0.20 9.83
N GLY A 34 11.91 -0.70 9.76
CA GLY A 34 12.84 -0.38 8.70
C GLY A 34 12.27 -0.68 7.30
N TYR A 35 11.68 -1.86 7.12
CA TYR A 35 11.02 -2.23 5.84
C TYR A 35 9.84 -1.32 5.51
N SER A 36 9.06 -0.94 6.52
CA SER A 36 7.96 0.00 6.32
C SER A 36 8.46 1.35 5.81
N MET A 37 9.55 1.86 6.38
CA MET A 37 10.14 3.12 5.92
C MET A 37 10.68 3.02 4.48
N GLU A 38 11.32 1.91 4.13
CA GLU A 38 11.76 1.70 2.74
C GLU A 38 10.57 1.56 1.78
N GLY A 39 9.48 0.91 2.19
CA GLY A 39 8.24 0.83 1.43
C GLY A 39 7.64 2.22 1.15
N PHE A 40 7.52 3.06 2.16
CA PHE A 40 7.05 4.45 2.00
C PHE A 40 7.94 5.26 1.06
N LYS A 41 9.26 5.16 1.19
CA LYS A 41 10.20 5.84 0.29
C LYS A 41 10.05 5.35 -1.16
N ALA A 42 9.91 4.05 -1.35
CA ALA A 42 9.75 3.46 -2.68
C ALA A 42 8.45 3.93 -3.35
N ALA A 43 7.32 3.89 -2.63
CA ALA A 43 6.05 4.37 -3.12
C ALA A 43 6.10 5.87 -3.43
N PHE A 44 6.63 6.69 -2.52
CA PHE A 44 6.74 8.14 -2.73
C PHE A 44 7.64 8.49 -3.92
N LYS A 45 8.72 7.71 -4.16
CA LYS A 45 9.64 7.95 -5.27
C LYS A 45 9.05 7.55 -6.62
N ASN A 46 8.33 6.43 -6.68
CA ASN A 46 7.96 5.80 -7.94
C ASN A 46 6.50 6.02 -8.35
N GLU A 47 5.60 6.34 -7.39
CA GLU A 47 4.16 6.41 -7.62
C GLU A 47 3.63 7.83 -7.51
N ASP A 48 3.17 8.39 -8.63
CA ASP A 48 2.62 9.75 -8.69
C ASP A 48 1.33 9.87 -7.88
N ALA A 49 0.46 8.88 -7.94
CA ALA A 49 -0.78 8.86 -7.19
C ALA A 49 -0.52 8.92 -5.68
N PHE A 50 0.38 8.08 -5.17
CA PHE A 50 0.74 8.09 -3.75
C PHE A 50 1.29 9.44 -3.28
N ARG A 51 2.12 10.11 -4.10
CA ARG A 51 2.60 11.46 -3.78
C ARG A 51 1.47 12.48 -3.66
N GLN A 52 0.53 12.46 -4.61
CA GLN A 52 -0.63 13.35 -4.60
C GLN A 52 -1.50 13.11 -3.36
N GLU A 53 -1.72 11.85 -3.00
CA GLU A 53 -2.48 11.47 -1.81
C GLU A 53 -1.78 11.89 -0.52
N ILE A 54 -0.45 11.79 -0.43
CA ILE A 54 0.32 12.30 0.71
C ILE A 54 0.15 13.81 0.84
N TYR A 55 0.26 14.58 -0.24
CA TYR A 55 0.05 16.03 -0.18
C TYR A 55 -1.37 16.40 0.25
N LEU A 56 -2.35 15.66 -0.25
CA LEU A 56 -3.74 15.83 0.17
C LEU A 56 -3.93 15.47 1.65
N ALA A 57 -3.33 14.40 2.12
CA ALA A 57 -3.37 13.97 3.52
C ALA A 57 -2.78 15.01 4.47
N ILE A 58 -1.67 15.68 4.09
CA ILE A 58 -1.05 16.77 4.86
C ILE A 58 -2.04 17.91 5.11
N ILE A 59 -2.96 18.15 4.16
CA ILE A 59 -4.01 19.18 4.28
C ILE A 59 -5.22 18.62 5.04
N LEU A 60 -5.69 17.45 4.67
CA LEU A 60 -6.93 16.87 5.22
C LEU A 60 -6.80 16.41 6.66
N ILE A 61 -5.64 15.94 7.12
CA ILE A 61 -5.47 15.48 8.49
C ILE A 61 -5.68 16.62 9.49
N PRO A 62 -4.99 17.78 9.39
CA PRO A 62 -5.28 18.92 10.25
C PRO A 62 -6.72 19.41 10.12
N LEU A 63 -7.25 19.45 8.90
CA LEU A 63 -8.63 19.87 8.65
C LEU A 63 -9.63 18.93 9.35
N GLY A 64 -9.42 17.62 9.31
CA GLY A 64 -10.27 16.65 10.01
C GLY A 64 -10.30 16.83 11.52
N PHE A 65 -9.19 17.24 12.13
CA PHE A 65 -9.16 17.63 13.54
C PHE A 65 -9.95 18.90 13.84
N LEU A 66 -9.98 19.85 12.90
CA LEU A 66 -10.68 21.13 13.07
C LEU A 66 -12.20 21.00 12.83
N VAL A 67 -12.61 20.27 11.81
CA VAL A 67 -14.03 20.18 11.40
C VAL A 67 -14.80 19.10 12.16
N GLY A 68 -14.11 18.05 12.63
CA GLY A 68 -14.76 17.02 13.45
C GLY A 68 -15.12 17.59 14.84
N GLU A 69 -16.40 17.59 15.17
CA GLU A 69 -16.91 18.10 16.45
C GLU A 69 -16.71 17.07 17.56
N THR A 70 -16.93 15.79 17.27
CA THR A 70 -16.79 14.70 18.22
C THR A 70 -15.53 13.86 17.96
N VAL A 71 -15.09 13.12 18.98
CA VAL A 71 -13.96 12.17 18.82
C VAL A 71 -14.26 11.14 17.72
N THR A 72 -15.51 10.66 17.66
CA THR A 72 -15.92 9.69 16.64
C THR A 72 -15.80 10.27 15.21
N GLN A 73 -16.29 11.50 15.01
CA GLN A 73 -16.14 12.17 13.72
C GLN A 73 -14.67 12.35 13.32
N LYS A 74 -13.81 12.78 14.25
CA LYS A 74 -12.37 12.91 14.00
C LYS A 74 -11.75 11.57 13.59
N ILE A 75 -12.06 10.50 14.32
CA ILE A 75 -11.57 9.16 13.99
C ILE A 75 -12.04 8.75 12.60
N LEU A 76 -13.30 8.92 12.25
CA LEU A 76 -13.82 8.54 10.93
C LEU A 76 -13.19 9.35 9.80
N LEU A 77 -13.05 10.67 9.97
CA LEU A 77 -12.41 11.54 8.99
C LEU A 77 -10.96 11.11 8.72
N LEU A 78 -10.17 10.91 9.79
CA LEU A 78 -8.79 10.48 9.66
C LEU A 78 -8.67 9.06 9.10
N SER A 79 -9.49 8.13 9.57
CA SER A 79 -9.48 6.74 9.10
C SER A 79 -9.76 6.66 7.60
N SER A 80 -10.66 7.48 7.07
CA SER A 80 -10.95 7.51 5.64
C SER A 80 -9.73 7.91 4.80
N ILE A 81 -8.90 8.83 5.30
CA ILE A 81 -7.65 9.24 4.65
C ILE A 81 -6.63 8.09 4.68
N PHE A 82 -6.44 7.47 5.86
CA PHE A 82 -5.50 6.34 5.98
C PHE A 82 -5.91 5.14 5.12
N ILE A 83 -7.21 4.87 4.97
CA ILE A 83 -7.70 3.80 4.09
C ILE A 83 -7.25 4.05 2.65
N VAL A 84 -7.36 5.27 2.13
CA VAL A 84 -6.88 5.60 0.78
C VAL A 84 -5.38 5.31 0.66
N LEU A 85 -4.56 5.81 1.58
CA LEU A 85 -3.12 5.59 1.57
C LEU A 85 -2.73 4.11 1.67
N ILE A 86 -3.42 3.33 2.51
CA ILE A 86 -3.17 1.89 2.66
C ILE A 86 -3.50 1.15 1.36
N VAL A 87 -4.65 1.45 0.77
CA VAL A 87 -5.09 0.78 -0.46
C VAL A 87 -4.17 1.14 -1.62
N GLU A 88 -3.71 2.39 -1.72
CA GLU A 88 -2.75 2.81 -2.74
C GLU A 88 -1.39 2.10 -2.59
N LEU A 89 -0.88 1.97 -1.37
CA LEU A 89 0.35 1.20 -1.12
C LEU A 89 0.20 -0.27 -1.55
N LEU A 90 -0.96 -0.89 -1.28
CA LEU A 90 -1.24 -2.26 -1.71
C LEU A 90 -1.36 -2.35 -3.23
N ASN A 91 -2.02 -1.41 -3.87
CA ASN A 91 -2.11 -1.33 -5.33
C ASN A 91 -0.73 -1.21 -5.98
N SER A 92 0.10 -0.30 -5.48
CA SER A 92 1.49 -0.12 -5.94
C SER A 92 2.32 -1.41 -5.79
N GLY A 93 2.15 -2.14 -4.69
CA GLY A 93 2.80 -3.44 -4.48
C GLY A 93 2.34 -4.50 -5.48
N ILE A 94 1.04 -4.54 -5.81
CA ILE A 94 0.48 -5.43 -6.84
C ILE A 94 1.05 -5.07 -8.21
N GLU A 95 1.05 -3.79 -8.58
CA GLU A 95 1.58 -3.33 -9.86
C GLU A 95 3.06 -3.67 -10.02
N ALA A 96 3.88 -3.40 -9.03
CA ALA A 96 5.30 -3.75 -9.04
C ALA A 96 5.54 -5.26 -9.20
N THR A 97 4.70 -6.08 -8.58
CA THR A 97 4.77 -7.55 -8.69
C THR A 97 4.37 -8.02 -10.07
N VAL A 98 3.27 -7.50 -10.60
CA VAL A 98 2.75 -7.85 -11.93
C VAL A 98 3.74 -7.44 -13.02
N ASP A 99 4.30 -6.23 -12.94
CA ASP A 99 5.25 -5.72 -13.93
C ASP A 99 6.57 -6.51 -13.96
N ARG A 100 6.96 -7.09 -12.82
CA ARG A 100 8.11 -8.00 -12.76
C ARG A 100 7.86 -9.36 -13.44
N ILE A 101 6.64 -9.89 -13.30
CA ILE A 101 6.30 -11.24 -13.78
C ILE A 101 6.00 -11.23 -15.27
N SER A 102 5.39 -10.17 -15.78
CA SER A 102 4.89 -10.09 -17.15
C SER A 102 5.33 -8.78 -17.82
N ILE A 103 6.31 -8.90 -18.71
CA ILE A 103 6.64 -7.83 -19.66
C ILE A 103 5.62 -7.83 -20.83
N GLU A 104 4.94 -8.96 -21.06
CA GLU A 104 3.93 -9.11 -22.10
C GLU A 104 2.53 -8.79 -21.56
N ALA A 105 1.70 -8.20 -22.43
CA ALA A 105 0.30 -7.94 -22.13
C ALA A 105 -0.46 -9.27 -21.94
N HIS A 106 -0.70 -9.65 -20.68
CA HIS A 106 -1.44 -10.85 -20.32
C HIS A 106 -2.76 -10.45 -19.64
N ASP A 107 -3.87 -11.11 -20.02
CA ASP A 107 -5.21 -10.78 -19.51
C ASP A 107 -5.30 -10.83 -17.97
N LEU A 108 -4.62 -11.79 -17.34
CA LEU A 108 -4.57 -11.89 -15.88
C LEU A 108 -3.78 -10.73 -15.23
N ALA A 109 -2.70 -10.29 -15.86
CA ALA A 109 -1.90 -9.16 -15.41
C ALA A 109 -2.72 -7.87 -15.48
N LYS A 110 -3.40 -7.63 -16.60
CA LYS A 110 -4.32 -6.51 -16.76
C LYS A 110 -5.43 -6.55 -15.71
N ARG A 111 -6.08 -7.71 -15.54
CA ARG A 111 -7.17 -7.88 -14.57
C ARG A 111 -6.71 -7.61 -13.13
N ALA A 112 -5.51 -8.04 -12.75
CA ALA A 112 -4.96 -7.77 -11.42
C ALA A 112 -4.78 -6.26 -11.17
N LYS A 113 -4.23 -5.52 -12.14
CA LYS A 113 -4.09 -4.07 -12.08
C LYS A 113 -5.45 -3.36 -12.05
N ASP A 114 -6.39 -3.77 -12.89
CA ASP A 114 -7.74 -3.19 -12.92
C ASP A 114 -8.47 -3.37 -11.56
N ILE A 115 -8.32 -4.53 -10.91
CA ILE A 115 -8.89 -4.80 -9.59
C ILE A 115 -8.22 -3.92 -8.52
N GLY A 116 -6.91 -3.76 -8.54
CA GLY A 116 -6.19 -2.87 -7.65
C GLY A 116 -6.68 -1.43 -7.77
N SER A 117 -6.77 -0.93 -9.00
CA SER A 117 -7.31 0.40 -9.30
C SER A 117 -8.76 0.58 -8.83
N ALA A 118 -9.61 -0.45 -8.99
CA ALA A 118 -10.98 -0.42 -8.49
C ALA A 118 -11.03 -0.32 -6.95
N ALA A 119 -10.11 -0.96 -6.24
CA ALA A 119 -10.02 -0.85 -4.78
C ALA A 119 -9.65 0.58 -4.34
N VAL A 120 -8.69 1.22 -5.03
CA VAL A 120 -8.34 2.64 -4.80
C VAL A 120 -9.56 3.52 -5.03
N PHE A 121 -10.28 3.32 -6.14
CA PHE A 121 -11.50 4.07 -6.44
C PHE A 121 -12.56 3.97 -5.34
N LEU A 122 -12.79 2.77 -4.79
CA LEU A 122 -13.72 2.57 -3.67
C LEU A 122 -13.24 3.27 -2.39
N ALA A 123 -11.94 3.27 -2.12
CA ALA A 123 -11.37 3.99 -0.98
C ALA A 123 -11.58 5.50 -1.09
N ILE A 124 -11.42 6.06 -2.28
CA ILE A 124 -11.70 7.48 -2.55
C ILE A 124 -13.20 7.80 -2.37
N ILE A 125 -14.10 6.95 -2.87
CA ILE A 125 -15.54 7.11 -2.63
C ILE A 125 -15.85 7.09 -1.13
N ASN A 126 -15.26 6.16 -0.37
CA ASN A 126 -15.43 6.10 1.08
C ASN A 126 -14.96 7.39 1.77
N LEU A 127 -13.83 7.95 1.36
CA LEU A 127 -13.33 9.22 1.87
C LEU A 127 -14.33 10.34 1.59
N LEU A 128 -14.75 10.51 0.33
CA LEU A 128 -15.69 11.56 -0.07
C LEU A 128 -17.01 11.42 0.68
N PHE A 129 -17.55 10.21 0.77
CA PHE A 129 -18.79 9.91 1.49
C PHE A 129 -18.68 10.29 2.98
N THR A 130 -17.62 9.86 3.65
CA THR A 130 -17.38 10.15 5.06
C THR A 130 -17.31 11.66 5.33
N TRP A 131 -16.55 12.40 4.49
CA TRP A 131 -16.40 13.84 4.64
C TRP A 131 -17.69 14.59 4.34
N VAL A 132 -18.39 14.25 3.27
CA VAL A 132 -19.67 14.90 2.93
C VAL A 132 -20.71 14.69 4.03
N PHE A 133 -20.83 13.44 4.54
CA PHE A 133 -21.81 13.18 5.59
C PHE A 133 -21.49 13.90 6.91
N ILE A 134 -20.25 13.96 7.32
CA ILE A 134 -19.86 14.63 8.57
C ILE A 134 -19.96 16.16 8.46
N LEU A 135 -19.74 16.72 7.28
CA LEU A 135 -19.77 18.18 7.10
C LEU A 135 -21.18 18.76 6.88
N PHE A 136 -22.10 17.96 6.33
CA PHE A 136 -23.39 18.49 5.88
C PHE A 136 -24.60 17.85 6.52
N PHE A 137 -24.43 16.75 7.28
CA PHE A 137 -25.53 16.03 7.96
C PHE A 137 -25.19 15.72 9.41
#